data_b627b111e78ffd826d5b3680c3a871bb
#
_entry.id   b627b111e78ffd826d5b3680c3a871bb
#
_cell.length_a   1.000
_cell.length_b   1.000
_cell.length_c   1.000
_cell.angle_alpha   90.00
_cell.angle_beta   90.00
_cell.angle_gamma   90.00
#
_symmetry.space_group_name_H-M   'P 1'
#
loop_
_entity.id
_entity.type
_entity.pdbx_description
1 polymer ?
#
loop_
_entity_poly.entity_id
_entity_poly.type
_entity_poly.pdbx_seq_one_letter_code
_entity_poly.pdbx_strand_id
1 'polypeptide(L)'
;MKKYILLIFACIYAIHLNAQNAGINFLHGTTWAEAVAKAKAENKLIFIDFYTQWCGPCLNMAQTVFSLPTVGYYYNQTFINLKIDAEEGEGVTLAKKYGVRSYPTYAFIDPATEEIVHHSSSRQTPEQFIQTGKDATV
;
A
#
# COMPACT_ATOMS: atom_id res chain seq x y z
N MET A 1 -40.73 16.54 10.79
CA MET A 1 -39.70 17.29 10.03
C MET A 1 -38.33 17.30 10.74
N LYS A 2 -38.21 17.63 12.00
CA LYS A 2 -36.91 17.66 12.72
C LYS A 2 -36.16 16.29 12.73
N LYS A 3 -36.86 15.15 12.83
CA LYS A 3 -36.26 13.80 12.83
C LYS A 3 -35.64 13.44 11.49
N TYR A 4 -36.24 13.85 10.38
CA TYR A 4 -35.72 13.54 9.02
C TYR A 4 -34.51 14.40 8.66
N ILE A 5 -34.45 15.65 9.18
CA ILE A 5 -33.29 16.53 8.99
C ILE A 5 -32.05 15.95 9.67
N LEU A 6 -32.18 15.39 10.88
CA LEU A 6 -31.08 14.74 11.60
C LEU A 6 -30.56 13.47 10.86
N LEU A 7 -31.47 12.68 10.27
CA LEU A 7 -31.10 11.50 9.50
C LEU A 7 -30.37 11.86 8.19
N ILE A 8 -30.80 12.93 7.52
CA ILE A 8 -30.15 13.43 6.31
C ILE A 8 -28.74 13.95 6.63
N PHE A 9 -28.56 14.68 7.72
CA PHE A 9 -27.24 15.15 8.17
C PHE A 9 -26.31 13.99 8.54
N ALA A 10 -26.81 12.94 9.20
CA ALA A 10 -26.02 11.73 9.53
C ALA A 10 -25.57 10.98 8.27
N CYS A 11 -26.43 10.86 7.26
CA CYS A 11 -26.08 10.23 5.98
C CYS A 11 -25.02 11.04 5.20
N ILE A 12 -25.14 12.36 5.18
CA ILE A 12 -24.17 13.25 4.51
C ILE A 12 -22.80 13.18 5.21
N TYR A 13 -22.79 13.09 6.55
CA TYR A 13 -21.55 12.96 7.33
C TYR A 13 -20.83 11.63 7.07
N ALA A 14 -21.60 10.53 6.93
CA ALA A 14 -21.05 9.20 6.62
C ALA A 14 -20.41 9.15 5.21
N ILE A 15 -20.95 9.88 4.24
CA ILE A 15 -20.41 9.96 2.88
C ILE A 15 -19.07 10.72 2.88
N HIS A 16 -18.93 11.75 3.70
CA HIS A 16 -17.69 12.53 3.81
C HIS A 16 -16.54 11.76 4.49
N LEU A 17 -16.83 10.83 5.43
CA LEU A 17 -15.79 9.99 6.05
C LEU A 17 -15.14 9.01 5.07
N ASN A 18 -15.88 8.54 4.07
CA ASN A 18 -15.35 7.61 3.05
C ASN A 18 -14.48 8.31 1.98
N ALA A 19 -14.60 9.62 1.82
CA ALA A 19 -13.81 10.38 0.84
C ALA A 19 -12.36 10.64 1.31
N GLN A 20 -12.05 10.47 2.59
CA GLN A 20 -10.73 10.79 3.16
C GLN A 20 -9.69 9.66 2.98
N ASN A 21 -10.09 8.45 2.57
CA ASN A 21 -9.21 7.30 2.34
C ASN A 21 -9.34 6.77 0.91
N ALA A 22 -9.22 7.67 -0.07
CA ALA A 22 -9.43 7.30 -1.47
C ALA A 22 -8.30 6.43 -2.07
N GLY A 23 -7.06 6.56 -1.58
CA GLY A 23 -5.89 5.85 -2.09
C GLY A 23 -5.52 4.60 -1.29
N ILE A 24 -4.30 4.12 -1.49
CA ILE A 24 -3.75 2.98 -0.76
C ILE A 24 -3.61 3.32 0.73
N ASN A 25 -4.15 2.47 1.60
CA ASN A 25 -4.00 2.54 3.04
C ASN A 25 -2.70 1.84 3.45
N PHE A 26 -1.63 2.61 3.57
CA PHE A 26 -0.37 2.10 4.11
C PHE A 26 -0.42 2.03 5.64
N LEU A 27 0.06 0.92 6.21
CA LEU A 27 0.24 0.80 7.65
C LEU A 27 1.37 1.72 8.12
N HIS A 28 1.13 2.42 9.22
CA HIS A 28 2.11 3.31 9.84
C HIS A 28 2.49 2.81 11.24
N GLY A 29 3.75 2.98 11.64
CA GLY A 29 4.23 2.60 12.96
C GLY A 29 4.16 1.10 13.26
N THR A 30 4.11 0.26 12.22
CA THR A 30 4.00 -1.19 12.32
C THR A 30 5.36 -1.80 12.07
N THR A 31 5.80 -2.70 12.95
CA THR A 31 7.02 -3.48 12.73
C THR A 31 6.82 -4.53 11.64
N TRP A 32 7.93 -5.03 11.09
CA TRP A 32 7.87 -6.13 10.11
C TRP A 32 7.14 -7.36 10.65
N ALA A 33 7.47 -7.75 11.89
CA ALA A 33 6.82 -8.90 12.54
C ALA A 33 5.30 -8.74 12.67
N GLU A 34 4.83 -7.55 13.04
CA GLU A 34 3.40 -7.24 13.14
C GLU A 34 2.71 -7.26 11.77
N ALA A 35 3.37 -6.74 10.74
CA ALA A 35 2.86 -6.78 9.37
C ALA A 35 2.72 -8.23 8.86
N VAL A 36 3.72 -9.07 9.10
CA VAL A 36 3.68 -10.50 8.78
C VAL A 36 2.55 -11.21 9.51
N ALA A 37 2.39 -10.97 10.81
CA ALA A 37 1.31 -11.56 11.61
C ALA A 37 -0.08 -11.14 11.09
N LYS A 38 -0.25 -9.86 10.74
CA LYS A 38 -1.49 -9.34 10.17
C LYS A 38 -1.79 -9.97 8.81
N ALA A 39 -0.81 -10.08 7.95
CA ALA A 39 -0.95 -10.68 6.63
C ALA A 39 -1.35 -12.17 6.70
N LYS A 40 -0.76 -12.92 7.63
CA LYS A 40 -1.14 -14.31 7.91
C LYS A 40 -2.59 -14.40 8.40
N ALA A 41 -2.99 -13.55 9.36
CA ALA A 41 -4.34 -13.54 9.92
C ALA A 41 -5.41 -13.20 8.86
N GLU A 42 -5.10 -12.33 7.90
CA GLU A 42 -6.02 -11.92 6.84
C GLU A 42 -5.87 -12.72 5.54
N ASN A 43 -4.93 -13.66 5.51
CA ASN A 43 -4.62 -14.46 4.31
C ASN A 43 -4.33 -13.60 3.08
N LYS A 44 -3.46 -12.61 3.24
CA LYS A 44 -3.06 -11.67 2.18
C LYS A 44 -1.56 -11.67 1.99
N LEU A 45 -1.11 -11.40 0.76
CA LEU A 45 0.28 -11.03 0.51
C LEU A 45 0.59 -9.66 1.13
N ILE A 46 1.86 -9.42 1.42
CA ILE A 46 2.34 -8.10 1.81
C ILE A 46 2.84 -7.38 0.56
N PHE A 47 2.33 -6.18 0.31
CA PHE A 47 2.89 -5.25 -0.66
C PHE A 47 3.79 -4.25 0.04
N ILE A 48 5.01 -4.06 -0.46
CA ILE A 48 5.97 -3.08 0.04
C ILE A 48 6.33 -2.10 -1.08
N ASP A 49 6.13 -0.81 -0.82
CA ASP A 49 6.75 0.28 -1.56
C ASP A 49 8.06 0.66 -0.85
N PHE A 50 9.19 0.23 -1.39
CA PHE A 50 10.51 0.66 -0.95
C PHE A 50 10.84 2.01 -1.57
N TYR A 51 11.02 3.02 -0.76
CA TYR A 51 11.31 4.39 -1.17
C TYR A 51 12.50 4.97 -0.40
N THR A 52 12.95 6.16 -0.80
CA THR A 52 13.86 7.01 -0.04
C THR A 52 13.33 8.44 0.00
N GLN A 53 13.81 9.25 0.93
CA GLN A 53 13.36 10.64 1.10
C GLN A 53 13.71 11.55 -0.09
N TRP A 54 14.78 11.24 -0.80
CA TRP A 54 15.27 12.01 -1.95
C TRP A 54 14.74 11.54 -3.31
N CYS A 55 13.92 10.51 -3.34
CA CYS A 55 13.45 9.86 -4.57
C CYS A 55 12.29 10.62 -5.21
N GLY A 56 12.56 11.36 -6.28
CA GLY A 56 11.54 12.07 -7.06
C GLY A 56 10.46 11.17 -7.66
N PRO A 57 10.82 10.06 -8.34
CA PRO A 57 9.85 9.09 -8.85
C PRO A 57 8.95 8.47 -7.77
N CYS A 58 9.47 8.26 -6.55
CA CYS A 58 8.69 7.75 -5.42
C CYS A 58 7.61 8.77 -5.02
N LEU A 59 7.98 10.05 -4.91
CA LEU A 59 7.04 11.12 -4.61
C LEU A 59 5.96 11.24 -5.71
N ASN A 60 6.36 11.15 -6.97
CA ASN A 60 5.43 11.17 -8.09
C ASN A 60 4.40 10.03 -7.99
N MET A 61 4.82 8.80 -7.73
CA MET A 61 3.91 7.67 -7.54
C MET A 61 2.95 7.89 -6.36
N ALA A 62 3.45 8.41 -5.24
CA ALA A 62 2.61 8.72 -4.08
C ALA A 62 1.51 9.73 -4.41
N GLN A 63 1.83 10.78 -5.17
CA GLN A 63 0.92 11.87 -5.51
C GLN A 63 -0.07 11.51 -6.63
N THR A 64 0.35 10.72 -7.62
CA THR A 64 -0.41 10.54 -8.86
C THR A 64 -0.99 9.15 -9.07
N VAL A 65 -0.53 8.15 -8.34
CA VAL A 65 -0.97 6.76 -8.48
C VAL A 65 -1.54 6.21 -7.18
N PHE A 66 -0.77 6.22 -6.10
CA PHE A 66 -1.20 5.63 -4.82
C PHE A 66 -2.39 6.37 -4.19
N SER A 67 -2.57 7.64 -4.52
CA SER A 67 -3.68 8.47 -4.04
C SER A 67 -5.02 8.22 -4.75
N LEU A 68 -5.02 7.46 -5.85
CA LEU A 68 -6.21 7.26 -6.65
C LEU A 68 -7.18 6.23 -6.03
N PRO A 69 -8.50 6.50 -6.06
CA PRO A 69 -9.51 5.58 -5.53
C PRO A 69 -9.47 4.19 -6.18
N THR A 70 -9.26 4.10 -7.49
CA THR A 70 -9.21 2.82 -8.22
C THR A 70 -8.03 1.96 -7.80
N VAL A 71 -6.88 2.56 -7.57
CA VAL A 71 -5.67 1.89 -7.10
C VAL A 71 -5.85 1.46 -5.63
N GLY A 72 -6.31 2.39 -4.77
CA GLY A 72 -6.60 2.10 -3.37
C GLY A 72 -7.62 0.99 -3.19
N TYR A 73 -8.71 1.01 -3.96
CA TYR A 73 -9.73 -0.03 -3.92
C TYR A 73 -9.15 -1.43 -4.17
N TYR A 74 -8.31 -1.59 -5.20
CA TYR A 74 -7.70 -2.88 -5.51
C TYR A 74 -6.67 -3.31 -4.46
N TYR A 75 -5.71 -2.42 -4.14
CA TYR A 75 -4.61 -2.75 -3.22
C TYR A 75 -5.07 -2.98 -1.79
N ASN A 76 -6.03 -2.22 -1.28
CA ASN A 76 -6.53 -2.34 0.10
C ASN A 76 -7.29 -3.64 0.34
N GLN A 77 -7.97 -4.18 -0.66
CA GLN A 77 -8.65 -5.48 -0.55
C GLN A 77 -7.69 -6.65 -0.69
N THR A 78 -6.61 -6.47 -1.46
CA THR A 78 -5.77 -7.57 -1.93
C THR A 78 -4.55 -7.79 -1.05
N PHE A 79 -3.97 -6.72 -0.51
CA PHE A 79 -2.69 -6.73 0.17
C PHE A 79 -2.73 -6.08 1.57
N ILE A 80 -1.77 -6.46 2.40
CA ILE A 80 -1.31 -5.64 3.52
C ILE A 80 -0.26 -4.69 2.94
N ASN A 81 -0.53 -3.39 2.96
CA ASN A 81 0.27 -2.39 2.27
C ASN A 81 1.24 -1.70 3.21
N LEU A 82 2.53 -1.75 2.90
CA LEU A 82 3.61 -1.10 3.62
C LEU A 82 4.36 -0.11 2.74
N LYS A 83 4.70 1.02 3.33
CA LYS A 83 5.61 2.01 2.74
C LYS A 83 6.85 2.08 3.62
N ILE A 84 7.99 1.65 3.07
CA ILE A 84 9.22 1.43 3.84
C ILE A 84 10.34 2.31 3.29
N ASP A 85 10.87 3.18 4.14
CA ASP A 85 12.11 3.92 3.85
C ASP A 85 13.29 2.95 3.89
N ALA A 86 13.94 2.77 2.75
CA ALA A 86 15.06 1.83 2.61
C ALA A 86 16.34 2.28 3.32
N GLU A 87 16.38 3.52 3.79
CA GLU A 87 17.53 4.12 4.46
C GLU A 87 17.33 4.32 5.97
N GLU A 88 16.16 3.94 6.51
CA GLU A 88 15.84 4.13 7.93
C GLU A 88 15.33 2.85 8.61
N GLY A 89 15.73 2.67 9.87
CA GLY A 89 15.21 1.62 10.77
C GLY A 89 15.29 0.21 10.19
N GLU A 90 14.21 -0.56 10.35
CA GLU A 90 14.07 -1.91 9.78
C GLU A 90 14.14 -1.92 8.25
N GLY A 91 13.85 -0.79 7.62
CA GLY A 91 13.86 -0.64 6.17
C GLY A 91 15.22 -0.94 5.55
N VAL A 92 16.31 -0.59 6.24
CA VAL A 92 17.68 -0.89 5.80
C VAL A 92 17.88 -2.41 5.69
N THR A 93 17.47 -3.15 6.70
CA THR A 93 17.59 -4.61 6.74
C THR A 93 16.69 -5.28 5.71
N LEU A 94 15.44 -4.82 5.60
CA LEU A 94 14.48 -5.37 4.65
C LEU A 94 14.87 -5.09 3.20
N ALA A 95 15.34 -3.88 2.89
CA ALA A 95 15.83 -3.54 1.56
C ALA A 95 17.01 -4.43 1.14
N LYS A 96 17.93 -4.69 2.06
CA LYS A 96 19.05 -5.62 1.84
C LYS A 96 18.56 -7.05 1.67
N LYS A 97 17.67 -7.54 2.54
CA LYS A 97 17.08 -8.89 2.48
C LYS A 97 16.45 -9.15 1.13
N TYR A 98 15.71 -8.17 0.59
CA TYR A 98 14.98 -8.30 -0.66
C TYR A 98 15.73 -7.79 -1.88
N GLY A 99 17.02 -7.47 -1.76
CA GLY A 99 17.87 -7.11 -2.90
C GLY A 99 17.48 -5.81 -3.59
N VAL A 100 16.91 -4.85 -2.86
CA VAL A 100 16.48 -3.55 -3.39
C VAL A 100 17.70 -2.73 -3.79
N ARG A 101 17.75 -2.25 -5.06
CA ARG A 101 18.89 -1.50 -5.62
C ARG A 101 18.48 -0.19 -6.30
N SER A 102 17.20 0.05 -6.44
CA SER A 102 16.65 1.26 -7.08
C SER A 102 15.34 1.64 -6.43
N TYR A 103 14.90 2.87 -6.63
CA TYR A 103 13.70 3.41 -6.01
C TYR A 103 12.82 4.13 -7.03
N PRO A 104 11.50 3.92 -6.99
CA PRO A 104 10.79 2.98 -6.10
C PRO A 104 11.01 1.51 -6.54
N THR A 105 11.02 0.60 -5.58
CA THR A 105 10.91 -0.85 -5.81
C THR A 105 9.66 -1.36 -5.11
N TYR A 106 8.84 -2.10 -5.83
CA TYR A 106 7.61 -2.73 -5.36
C TYR A 106 7.86 -4.20 -5.16
N ALA A 107 7.72 -4.67 -3.93
CA ALA A 107 7.91 -6.09 -3.59
C ALA A 107 6.61 -6.67 -3.06
N PHE A 108 6.30 -7.89 -3.47
CA PHE A 108 5.15 -8.66 -3.01
C PHE A 108 5.67 -9.90 -2.30
N ILE A 109 5.31 -10.05 -1.03
CA ILE A 109 5.91 -11.04 -0.13
C ILE A 109 4.83 -12.02 0.34
N ASP A 110 5.14 -13.31 0.28
CA ASP A 110 4.34 -14.33 0.93
C ASP A 110 4.62 -14.28 2.44
N PRO A 111 3.61 -14.00 3.30
CA PRO A 111 3.84 -13.92 4.74
C PRO A 111 4.20 -15.27 5.38
N ALA A 112 3.87 -16.40 4.75
CA ALA A 112 4.17 -17.72 5.28
C ALA A 112 5.66 -18.08 5.16
N THR A 113 6.30 -17.71 4.06
CA THR A 113 7.71 -17.99 3.77
C THR A 113 8.62 -16.79 3.93
N GLU A 114 8.03 -15.58 3.93
CA GLU A 114 8.74 -14.30 3.84
C GLU A 114 9.61 -14.16 2.58
N GLU A 115 9.25 -14.84 1.52
CA GLU A 115 9.91 -14.77 0.23
C GLU A 115 9.17 -13.85 -0.75
N ILE A 116 9.92 -13.24 -1.67
CA ILE A 116 9.34 -12.47 -2.77
C ILE A 116 8.61 -13.43 -3.73
N VAL A 117 7.35 -13.15 -4.01
CA VAL A 117 6.57 -13.83 -5.06
C VAL A 117 6.50 -13.02 -6.35
N HIS A 118 6.63 -11.69 -6.26
CA HIS A 118 6.67 -10.80 -7.41
C HIS A 118 7.39 -9.50 -7.05
N HIS A 119 8.00 -8.85 -8.03
CA HIS A 119 8.57 -7.51 -7.85
C HIS A 119 8.49 -6.69 -9.14
N SER A 120 8.50 -5.38 -8.98
CA SER A 120 8.55 -4.41 -10.06
C SER A 120 9.24 -3.14 -9.57
N SER A 121 9.51 -2.21 -10.45
CA SER A 121 10.20 -0.96 -10.11
C SER A 121 9.80 0.18 -11.04
N SER A 122 10.31 1.37 -10.78
CA SER A 122 10.13 2.59 -11.57
C SER A 122 8.70 3.15 -11.52
N ARG A 123 8.52 4.29 -12.17
CA ARG A 123 7.19 4.90 -12.31
C ARG A 123 6.31 4.03 -13.20
N GLN A 124 5.04 3.94 -12.82
CA GLN A 124 4.02 3.22 -13.58
C GLN A 124 2.78 4.10 -13.70
N THR A 125 2.00 3.87 -14.74
CA THR A 125 0.64 4.43 -14.81
C THR A 125 -0.27 3.72 -13.80
N PRO A 126 -1.43 4.30 -13.45
CA PRO A 126 -2.39 3.61 -12.57
C PRO A 126 -2.78 2.22 -13.06
N GLU A 127 -3.00 2.08 -14.36
CA GLU A 127 -3.37 0.80 -14.99
C GLU A 127 -2.23 -0.22 -14.90
N GLN A 128 -1.00 0.21 -15.17
CA GLN A 128 0.19 -0.64 -15.05
C GLN A 128 0.39 -1.09 -13.60
N PHE A 129 0.17 -0.18 -12.64
CA PHE A 129 0.35 -0.49 -11.23
C PHE A 129 -0.71 -1.48 -10.71
N ILE A 130 -1.96 -1.36 -11.15
CA ILE A 130 -3.00 -2.36 -10.87
C ILE A 130 -2.62 -3.71 -11.49
N GLN A 131 -2.10 -3.71 -12.73
CA GLN A 131 -1.66 -4.95 -13.37
C GLN A 131 -0.49 -5.60 -12.63
N THR A 132 0.50 -4.81 -12.17
CA THR A 132 1.59 -5.30 -11.32
C THR A 132 1.05 -6.04 -10.08
N GLY A 133 0.04 -5.49 -9.41
CA GLY A 133 -0.60 -6.15 -8.27
C GLY A 133 -1.33 -7.44 -8.67
N LYS A 134 -2.00 -7.47 -9.82
CA LYS A 134 -2.65 -8.67 -10.32
C LYS A 134 -1.64 -9.78 -10.64
N ASP A 135 -0.52 -9.43 -11.26
CA ASP A 135 0.55 -10.38 -11.59
C ASP A 135 1.16 -11.03 -10.34
N ALA A 136 1.15 -10.33 -9.21
CA ALA A 136 1.62 -10.87 -7.93
C ALA A 136 0.70 -11.96 -7.35
N THR A 137 -0.56 -12.04 -7.77
CA THR A 137 -1.57 -12.95 -7.21
C THR A 137 -1.84 -14.18 -8.07
N VAL A 138 -1.07 -14.40 -9.11
CA VAL A 138 -1.26 -15.53 -10.06
C VAL A 138 -0.48 -16.76 -9.62
#